data_3b764d9d338bf0a6c64c9fdbff554693
#
_entry.id   3b764d9d338bf0a6c64c9fdbff554693
#
_cell.length_a   1.000
_cell.length_b   1.000
_cell.length_c   1.000
_cell.angle_alpha   90.00
_cell.angle_beta   90.00
_cell.angle_gamma   90.00
#
_symmetry.space_group_name_H-M   'P 1'
#
loop_
_entity.id
_entity.type
_entity.pdbx_description
1 polymer ?
#
loop_
_entity_poly.entity_id
_entity_poly.type
_entity_poly.pdbx_seq_one_letter_code
_entity_poly.pdbx_strand_id
1 'polypeptide(L)'
;MFVERNNDKEEQRIQELIANNAELEQQHKLFLAEMEFKQQLIDLRREKNLTQNDVSSISGLSQQAISRLEKGKGGNIETVLRYLISIGCTLSIKEA
;
A
#
# COMPACT_ATOMS: atom_id res chain seq x y z
N MET A 1 36.02 5.93 11.68
CA MET A 1 36.38 7.03 11.97
C MET A 1 36.55 7.95 10.85
N PHE A 2 36.41 9.17 10.97
CA PHE A 2 36.36 9.97 9.94
C PHE A 2 37.58 10.66 9.75
N VAL A 3 37.91 10.86 8.60
CA VAL A 3 39.05 11.52 8.33
C VAL A 3 38.69 12.65 7.68
N GLU A 4 39.05 13.70 8.03
CA GLU A 4 38.54 14.71 7.47
C GLU A 4 39.15 15.28 6.42
N ARG A 5 40.01 14.85 5.72
CA ARG A 5 40.61 15.57 4.80
C ARG A 5 39.84 15.75 3.63
N ASN A 6 39.19 15.22 3.05
CA ASN A 6 38.68 15.55 1.91
C ASN A 6 37.37 15.52 1.83
N ASN A 7 36.81 16.17 1.70
CA ASN A 7 35.71 16.40 1.98
C ASN A 7 34.64 16.35 1.00
N ASP A 8 34.77 16.69 -0.21
CA ASP A 8 33.72 16.74 -1.19
C ASP A 8 33.13 15.37 -1.44
N LYS A 9 33.97 14.35 -1.57
CA LYS A 9 33.47 13.02 -1.79
C LYS A 9 32.79 12.44 -0.56
N GLU A 10 33.32 12.75 0.61
CA GLU A 10 32.73 12.24 1.82
C GLU A 10 31.39 12.90 2.09
N GLU A 11 31.28 14.18 1.83
CA GLU A 11 30.02 14.86 1.99
C GLU A 11 28.96 14.32 1.03
N GLN A 12 29.34 14.05 -0.22
CA GLN A 12 28.43 13.46 -1.17
C GLN A 12 27.98 12.09 -0.71
N ARG A 13 28.91 11.30 -0.19
CA ARG A 13 28.55 9.99 0.26
C ARG A 13 27.61 10.03 1.46
N ILE A 14 27.84 10.95 2.39
CA ILE A 14 26.96 11.13 3.54
C ILE A 14 25.58 11.57 3.07
N GLN A 15 25.50 12.49 2.12
CA GLN A 15 24.24 12.95 1.59
C GLN A 15 23.49 11.83 0.88
N GLU A 16 24.20 11.00 0.13
CA GLU A 16 23.60 9.86 -0.53
C GLU A 16 23.04 8.85 0.47
N LEU A 17 23.77 8.60 1.56
CA LEU A 17 23.30 7.69 2.60
C LEU A 17 22.07 8.24 3.30
N ILE A 18 22.03 9.52 3.57
CA ILE A 18 20.88 10.15 4.18
C ILE A 18 19.68 10.08 3.24
N ALA A 19 19.88 10.37 1.97
CA ALA A 19 18.81 10.31 0.98
C ALA A 19 18.30 8.88 0.82
N ASN A 20 19.19 7.91 0.77
CA ASN A 20 18.80 6.51 0.66
C ASN A 20 18.03 6.04 1.87
N ASN A 21 18.45 6.45 3.06
CA ASN A 21 17.74 6.08 4.28
C ASN A 21 16.34 6.70 4.33
N ALA A 22 16.21 7.95 3.90
CA ALA A 22 14.92 8.62 3.83
C ALA A 22 13.99 7.94 2.84
N GLU A 23 14.53 7.53 1.69
CA GLU A 23 13.76 6.83 0.69
C GLU A 23 13.33 5.44 1.18
N LEU A 24 14.23 4.70 1.81
CA LEU A 24 13.92 3.40 2.37
C LEU A 24 12.88 3.51 3.48
N GLU A 25 12.97 4.53 4.31
CA GLU A 25 11.99 4.78 5.34
C GLU A 25 10.62 5.05 4.75
N GLN A 26 10.58 5.85 3.70
CA GLN A 26 9.33 6.16 3.02
C GLN A 26 8.72 4.91 2.36
N GLN A 27 9.55 4.10 1.73
CA GLN A 27 9.12 2.84 1.13
C GLN A 27 8.58 1.87 2.18
N HIS A 28 9.22 1.85 3.34
CA HIS A 28 8.78 0.99 4.45
C HIS A 28 7.41 1.44 4.96
N LYS A 29 7.20 2.74 5.13
CA LYS A 29 5.92 3.29 5.55
C LYS A 29 4.82 2.97 4.53
N LEU A 30 5.14 3.09 3.25
CA LEU A 30 4.20 2.77 2.20
C LEU A 30 3.83 1.29 2.22
N PHE A 31 4.83 0.44 2.37
CA PHE A 31 4.60 -1.00 2.47
C PHE A 31 3.67 -1.35 3.62
N LEU A 32 3.92 -0.78 4.81
CA LEU A 32 3.08 -1.02 5.98
C LEU A 32 1.64 -0.54 5.75
N ALA A 33 1.49 0.64 5.14
CA ALA A 33 0.17 1.19 4.84
C ALA A 33 -0.60 0.30 3.86
N GLU A 34 0.08 -0.21 2.84
CA GLU A 34 -0.53 -1.11 1.88
C GLU A 34 -0.94 -2.44 2.51
N MET A 35 -0.09 -2.98 3.38
CA MET A 35 -0.38 -4.23 4.07
C MET A 35 -1.56 -4.09 5.02
N GLU A 36 -1.62 -2.98 5.73
CA GLU A 36 -2.72 -2.69 6.63
C GLU A 36 -4.03 -2.53 5.85
N PHE A 37 -3.98 -1.78 4.76
CA PHE A 37 -5.16 -1.55 3.94
C PHE A 37 -5.70 -2.85 3.34
N LYS A 38 -4.84 -3.68 2.79
CA LYS A 38 -5.27 -4.95 2.22
C LYS A 38 -5.90 -5.85 3.27
N GLN A 39 -5.35 -5.85 4.47
CA GLN A 39 -5.88 -6.67 5.54
C GLN A 39 -7.28 -6.19 5.95
N GLN A 40 -7.48 -4.89 5.99
CA GLN A 40 -8.80 -4.32 6.26
C GLN A 40 -9.82 -4.72 5.20
N LEU A 41 -9.43 -4.72 3.94
CA LEU A 41 -10.32 -5.15 2.85
C LEU A 41 -10.76 -6.60 3.05
N ILE A 42 -9.81 -7.48 3.34
CA ILE A 42 -10.08 -8.90 3.55
C ILE A 42 -10.99 -9.09 4.76
N ASP A 43 -10.69 -8.42 5.86
CA ASP A 43 -11.46 -8.55 7.09
C ASP A 43 -12.89 -8.07 6.89
N LEU A 44 -13.09 -6.95 6.24
CA LEU A 44 -14.42 -6.41 5.96
C LEU A 44 -15.22 -7.35 5.06
N ARG A 45 -14.58 -7.89 4.03
CA ARG A 45 -15.23 -8.86 3.15
C ARG A 45 -15.67 -10.09 3.92
N ARG A 46 -14.79 -10.60 4.77
CA ARG A 46 -15.09 -11.81 5.57
C ARG A 46 -16.18 -11.57 6.61
N GLU A 47 -16.18 -10.40 7.21
CA GLU A 47 -17.25 -10.03 8.14
C GLU A 47 -18.62 -10.07 7.49
N LYS A 48 -18.68 -9.79 6.21
CA LYS A 48 -19.93 -9.83 5.45
C LYS A 48 -20.22 -11.21 4.88
N ASN A 49 -19.39 -12.18 5.16
CA ASN A 49 -19.50 -13.55 4.66
C ASN A 49 -19.48 -13.62 3.13
N LEU A 50 -18.68 -12.74 2.52
CA LEU A 50 -18.54 -12.71 1.07
C LEU A 50 -17.22 -13.35 0.65
N THR A 51 -17.27 -14.13 -0.42
CA THR A 51 -16.06 -14.68 -1.02
C THR A 51 -15.50 -13.70 -2.06
N GLN A 52 -14.29 -13.93 -2.52
CA GLN A 52 -13.75 -13.14 -3.63
C GLN A 52 -14.65 -13.25 -4.86
N ASN A 53 -15.23 -14.39 -5.09
CA ASN A 53 -16.12 -14.60 -6.22
C ASN A 53 -17.39 -13.77 -6.08
N ASP A 54 -17.92 -13.67 -4.88
CA ASP A 54 -19.09 -12.82 -4.61
C ASP A 54 -18.76 -11.36 -4.92
N VAL A 55 -17.63 -10.89 -4.46
CA VAL A 55 -17.20 -9.50 -4.71
C VAL A 55 -17.00 -9.27 -6.20
N SER A 56 -16.45 -10.25 -6.91
CA SER A 56 -16.30 -10.17 -8.36
C SER A 56 -17.65 -9.98 -9.04
N SER A 57 -18.63 -10.77 -8.65
CA SER A 57 -19.96 -10.71 -9.24
C SER A 57 -20.66 -9.38 -8.97
N ILE A 58 -20.52 -8.85 -7.76
CA ILE A 58 -21.20 -7.62 -7.38
C ILE A 58 -20.49 -6.39 -7.95
N SER A 59 -19.17 -6.37 -7.91
CA SER A 59 -18.40 -5.18 -8.28
C SER A 59 -18.14 -5.04 -9.76
N GLY A 60 -18.24 -6.12 -10.50
CA GLY A 60 -17.85 -6.13 -11.90
C GLY A 60 -16.34 -6.27 -12.10
N LEU A 61 -15.58 -6.43 -11.02
CA LEU A 61 -14.14 -6.65 -11.11
C LEU A 61 -13.85 -8.11 -11.38
N SER A 62 -12.76 -8.39 -12.09
CA SER A 62 -12.33 -9.77 -12.29
C SER A 62 -11.81 -10.34 -10.98
N GLN A 63 -11.84 -11.66 -10.84
CA GLN A 63 -11.26 -12.31 -9.68
C GLN A 63 -9.77 -12.02 -9.56
N GLN A 64 -9.11 -11.88 -10.71
CA GLN A 64 -7.70 -11.54 -10.73
C GLN A 64 -7.44 -10.17 -10.13
N ALA A 65 -8.27 -9.19 -10.49
CA ALA A 65 -8.15 -7.83 -9.93
C ALA A 65 -8.38 -7.83 -8.42
N ILE A 66 -9.36 -8.59 -7.94
CA ILE A 66 -9.65 -8.72 -6.52
C ILE A 66 -8.49 -9.40 -5.80
N SER A 67 -8.00 -10.48 -6.35
CA SER A 67 -6.86 -11.19 -5.76
C SER A 67 -5.63 -10.30 -5.65
N ARG A 68 -5.34 -9.53 -6.68
CA ARG A 68 -4.20 -8.61 -6.66
C ARG A 68 -4.38 -7.52 -5.62
N LEU A 69 -5.57 -6.97 -5.51
CA LEU A 69 -5.86 -5.95 -4.54
C LEU A 69 -5.68 -6.50 -3.12
N GLU A 70 -6.17 -7.68 -2.86
CA GLU A 70 -6.06 -8.31 -1.55
C GLU A 70 -4.65 -8.81 -1.22
N LYS A 71 -3.77 -8.87 -2.20
CA LYS A 71 -2.36 -9.18 -1.98
C LYS A 71 -1.52 -7.91 -1.81
N GLY A 72 -2.13 -6.75 -1.90
CA GLY A 72 -1.41 -5.49 -1.82
C GLY A 72 -0.62 -5.18 -3.07
N LYS A 73 -1.03 -5.74 -4.24
CA LYS A 73 -0.26 -5.56 -5.45
C LYS A 73 -0.91 -4.64 -6.45
N GLY A 74 -1.42 -3.56 -6.03
CA GLY A 74 -1.87 -2.57 -6.96
C GLY A 74 -3.37 -2.47 -7.07
N GLY A 75 -3.82 -1.88 -8.12
CA GLY A 75 -5.18 -1.46 -8.29
C GLY A 75 -5.21 0.05 -8.29
N ASN A 76 -6.00 0.62 -9.17
CA ASN A 76 -6.19 2.06 -9.15
C ASN A 76 -7.33 2.41 -8.20
N ILE A 77 -7.57 3.69 -8.02
CA ILE A 77 -8.58 4.14 -7.07
C ILE A 77 -9.96 3.64 -7.45
N GLU A 78 -10.25 3.55 -8.73
CA GLU A 78 -11.54 3.03 -9.19
C GLU A 78 -11.74 1.59 -8.76
N THR A 79 -10.73 0.75 -8.89
CA THR A 79 -10.78 -0.65 -8.45
C THR A 79 -11.06 -0.74 -6.95
N VAL A 80 -10.34 0.07 -6.17
CA VAL A 80 -10.52 0.09 -4.72
C VAL A 80 -11.94 0.51 -4.36
N LEU A 81 -12.45 1.57 -5.00
CA LEU A 81 -13.79 2.06 -4.71
C LEU A 81 -14.87 1.05 -5.11
N ARG A 82 -14.70 0.39 -6.25
CA ARG A 82 -15.65 -0.65 -6.68
C ARG A 82 -15.70 -1.79 -5.67
N TYR A 83 -14.53 -2.20 -5.18
CA TYR A 83 -14.45 -3.25 -4.17
C TYR A 83 -15.19 -2.82 -2.91
N LEU A 84 -14.90 -1.63 -2.41
CA LEU A 84 -15.51 -1.13 -1.16
C LEU A 84 -17.02 -1.00 -1.29
N ILE A 85 -17.50 -0.44 -2.40
CA ILE A 85 -18.93 -0.29 -2.63
C ILE A 85 -19.62 -1.65 -2.63
N SER A 86 -18.98 -2.64 -3.25
CA SER A 86 -19.57 -3.99 -3.33
C SER A 86 -19.76 -4.65 -1.98
N ILE A 87 -18.96 -4.29 -0.99
CA ILE A 87 -19.11 -4.83 0.36
C ILE A 87 -19.80 -3.83 1.30
N GLY A 88 -20.38 -2.78 0.77
CA GLY A 88 -21.15 -1.82 1.56
C GLY A 88 -20.31 -0.85 2.36
N CYS A 89 -19.08 -0.58 1.92
CA CYS A 89 -18.16 0.32 2.61
C CYS A 89 -17.85 1.54 1.78
N THR A 90 -17.32 2.57 2.43
CA THR A 90 -16.83 3.76 1.76
C THR A 90 -15.42 4.05 2.25
N LEU A 91 -14.68 4.79 1.45
CA LEU A 91 -13.34 5.20 1.83
C LEU A 91 -13.41 6.58 2.45
N SER A 92 -12.80 6.75 3.62
CA SER A 92 -12.70 8.05 4.25
C SER A 92 -11.23 8.32 4.60
N ILE A 93 -10.90 9.61 4.67
CA ILE A 93 -9.54 10.03 4.94
C ILE A 93 -9.50 10.66 6.31
N LYS A 94 -8.50 10.25 7.09
CA LYS A 94 -8.29 10.81 8.42
C LYS A 94 -6.88 11.34 8.49
N GLU A 95 -6.71 12.37 9.31
CA GLU A 95 -5.36 12.82 9.60
C GLU A 95 -4.68 11.80 10.50
N ALA A 96 -3.41 11.62 10.26
CA ALA A 96 -2.61 10.65 11.01
C ALA A 96 -2.26 11.16 12.40
#